data_9e8be30c230478d58e3375b59be4f6ab
#
_entry.id   9e8be30c230478d58e3375b59be4f6ab
#
_cell.length_a   1.000
_cell.length_b   1.000
_cell.length_c   1.000
_cell.angle_alpha   90.00
_cell.angle_beta   90.00
_cell.angle_gamma   90.00
#
_symmetry.space_group_name_H-M   'P 1'
#
loop_
_entity.id
_entity.type
_entity.pdbx_description
1 polymer ?
#
loop_
_entity_poly.entity_id
_entity_poly.type
_entity_poly.pdbx_seq_one_letter_code
_entity_poly.pdbx_strand_id
1 'polypeptide(L)'
;MKKIVLKLYVLLLVAGIVACSNDDNTVDNSQNSELRTVLEQTGLFYDITENPDTSIIKRKAELNYKEQYSMFYKQDTNHDDVGGDEFMQRVGILFRGFDRPTVLVTEGYNWRGFLDIKDLATNLNANMVCVEHRNYGMSYNQDKGKWEYQTVAQASADLHAVYQALKPIFKGKWMCAGTSKSGETSICYAYYYPQDMQLAAAFCSPFAISLDDERFGPYLMEEVGTEESRSLMKAVIRRALENGENGYYKDVCRLMKSDGKEEPTFTKYVFNLFDLLFQVYQYMPSDEERIVKMTTMQDDKDAMLKYLCDIIVDNDEEDLYSYWVECAKELGLQNDGYAYFADLLEGTSFDKDMVIPSLLKAEDSWLVESYDSTVFTDILNNFMMTTPCPLMLYYVHNDPWTAAMPPKLGPNAKLIMNPVGKHHSALNDPALCSPAIRQEVMDYVQKYIY
;
A
#
# COMPACT_ATOMS: atom_id res chain seq x y z
N MET A 1 -7.92 -15.59 27.35
CA MET A 1 -8.54 -16.29 26.20
C MET A 1 -7.85 -15.81 24.96
N LYS A 2 -7.40 -16.74 24.09
CA LYS A 2 -6.36 -16.52 23.11
C LYS A 2 -6.81 -15.67 21.93
N LYS A 3 -6.00 -14.65 21.64
CA LYS A 3 -5.88 -13.84 20.45
C LYS A 3 -6.52 -14.42 19.18
N ILE A 4 -7.67 -13.86 18.81
CA ILE A 4 -8.12 -13.81 17.43
C ILE A 4 -8.14 -12.32 17.11
N VAL A 5 -6.95 -11.77 17.00
CA VAL A 5 -6.76 -10.48 16.35
C VAL A 5 -7.13 -10.70 14.90
N LEU A 6 -8.00 -9.87 14.42
CA LEU A 6 -8.42 -9.82 13.05
C LEU A 6 -7.21 -9.55 12.16
N LYS A 7 -6.47 -10.59 11.83
CA LYS A 7 -5.73 -10.65 10.59
C LYS A 7 -6.74 -10.69 9.46
N LEU A 8 -7.46 -9.59 9.27
CA LEU A 8 -8.31 -9.41 8.09
C LEU A 8 -7.47 -9.35 6.81
N TYR A 9 -6.16 -9.34 6.96
CA TYR A 9 -5.20 -9.45 5.85
C TYR A 9 -4.71 -10.87 5.58
N VAL A 10 -5.00 -11.85 6.46
CA VAL A 10 -4.55 -13.23 6.27
C VAL A 10 -5.56 -14.19 6.88
N LEU A 11 -6.72 -14.38 6.26
CA LEU A 11 -7.54 -15.53 6.57
C LEU A 11 -8.27 -16.06 5.35
N LEU A 12 -7.52 -16.83 4.59
CA LEU A 12 -8.04 -18.02 3.92
C LEU A 12 -6.91 -19.04 3.84
N LEU A 13 -7.14 -20.16 4.52
CA LEU A 13 -6.39 -21.43 4.46
C LEU A 13 -5.50 -21.77 5.65
N VAL A 14 -6.09 -22.47 6.59
CA VAL A 14 -5.52 -23.71 7.15
C VAL A 14 -6.64 -24.65 7.60
N ALA A 15 -6.90 -25.68 6.86
CA ALA A 15 -7.37 -26.98 7.38
C ALA A 15 -6.98 -28.08 6.41
N GLY A 16 -6.17 -29.03 6.88
CA GLY A 16 -5.85 -30.22 6.08
C GLY A 16 -4.63 -31.00 6.57
N ILE A 17 -4.73 -31.63 7.72
CA ILE A 17 -4.31 -32.98 8.11
C ILE A 17 -3.00 -33.56 7.53
N VAL A 18 -2.15 -33.88 8.50
CA VAL A 18 -0.95 -34.72 8.46
C VAL A 18 -1.20 -36.10 7.84
N ALA A 19 -0.35 -36.50 6.90
CA ALA A 19 0.00 -37.88 6.66
C ALA A 19 1.51 -37.95 6.39
N CYS A 20 2.22 -38.61 7.27
CA CYS A 20 3.62 -38.96 7.10
C CYS A 20 3.77 -40.02 5.98
N SER A 21 4.67 -39.75 5.04
CA SER A 21 5.45 -40.82 4.43
C SER A 21 6.87 -40.31 4.19
N ASN A 22 7.81 -40.96 4.79
CA ASN A 22 9.23 -40.81 4.53
C ASN A 22 9.50 -41.22 3.07
N ASP A 23 10.08 -40.29 2.32
CA ASP A 23 11.02 -40.62 1.25
C ASP A 23 12.10 -39.55 1.23
N ASP A 24 13.21 -39.85 1.90
CA ASP A 24 14.45 -39.13 1.79
C ASP A 24 15.02 -39.34 0.38
N ASN A 25 14.83 -38.37 -0.49
CA ASN A 25 15.67 -38.05 -1.64
C ASN A 25 15.30 -36.68 -2.20
N THR A 26 15.36 -35.64 -1.40
CA THR A 26 15.49 -34.27 -1.93
C THR A 26 16.97 -34.06 -2.25
N VAL A 27 17.35 -34.35 -3.47
CA VAL A 27 18.57 -33.78 -4.05
C VAL A 27 18.38 -32.26 -3.96
N ASP A 28 19.23 -31.61 -3.19
CA ASP A 28 19.27 -30.14 -3.06
C ASP A 28 19.65 -29.54 -4.42
N ASN A 29 18.65 -29.31 -5.28
CA ASN A 29 18.80 -28.66 -6.58
C ASN A 29 19.06 -27.13 -6.45
N SER A 30 19.13 -26.61 -5.23
CA SER A 30 19.29 -25.17 -4.98
C SER A 30 20.73 -24.67 -5.29
N GLN A 31 21.70 -25.54 -5.35
CA GLN A 31 23.12 -25.17 -5.54
C GLN A 31 23.53 -24.95 -7.01
N ASN A 32 22.68 -25.28 -8.00
CA ASN A 32 23.02 -25.20 -9.43
C ASN A 32 22.06 -24.34 -10.28
N SER A 33 21.30 -23.44 -9.65
CA SER A 33 20.42 -22.55 -10.38
C SER A 33 21.21 -21.52 -11.18
N GLU A 34 20.83 -21.33 -12.46
CA GLU A 34 21.47 -20.37 -13.35
C GLU A 34 21.33 -18.94 -12.83
N LEU A 35 20.14 -18.55 -12.35
CA LEU A 35 19.92 -17.21 -11.80
C LEU A 35 20.71 -17.00 -10.51
N ARG A 36 20.70 -17.96 -9.60
CA ARG A 36 21.46 -17.85 -8.34
C ARG A 36 22.95 -17.63 -8.60
N THR A 37 23.52 -18.42 -9.51
CA THR A 37 24.94 -18.30 -9.88
C THR A 37 25.27 -16.90 -10.41
N VAL A 38 24.40 -16.34 -11.28
CA VAL A 38 24.59 -14.99 -11.82
C VAL A 38 24.46 -13.93 -10.73
N LEU A 39 23.49 -14.05 -9.82
CA LEU A 39 23.31 -13.11 -8.69
C LEU A 39 24.53 -13.12 -7.75
N GLU A 40 25.03 -14.29 -7.38
CA GLU A 40 26.22 -14.44 -6.54
C GLU A 40 27.48 -13.86 -7.20
N GLN A 41 27.62 -14.02 -8.51
CA GLN A 41 28.76 -13.47 -9.28
C GLN A 41 28.78 -11.93 -9.33
N THR A 42 27.65 -11.25 -9.13
CA THR A 42 27.64 -9.78 -9.05
C THR A 42 28.35 -9.25 -7.82
N GLY A 43 28.33 -10.01 -6.71
CA GLY A 43 28.82 -9.56 -5.40
C GLY A 43 27.99 -8.43 -4.78
N LEU A 44 26.80 -8.10 -5.36
CA LEU A 44 25.97 -6.98 -4.92
C LEU A 44 24.82 -7.42 -4.00
N PHE A 45 24.49 -8.72 -3.99
CA PHE A 45 23.37 -9.25 -3.23
C PHE A 45 23.87 -10.17 -2.12
N TYR A 46 23.23 -10.05 -0.95
CA TYR A 46 23.58 -10.76 0.28
C TYR A 46 22.45 -11.70 0.68
N ASP A 47 22.78 -12.77 1.41
CA ASP A 47 21.84 -13.74 1.97
C ASP A 47 20.81 -14.26 0.95
N ILE A 48 21.30 -14.61 -0.25
CA ILE A 48 20.48 -15.14 -1.33
C ILE A 48 19.90 -16.48 -0.90
N THR A 49 18.60 -16.52 -0.60
CA THR A 49 17.90 -17.72 -0.17
C THR A 49 16.76 -18.05 -1.13
N GLU A 50 16.59 -19.34 -1.44
CA GLU A 50 15.36 -19.83 -2.03
C GLU A 50 14.29 -19.68 -0.95
N ASN A 51 13.36 -18.76 -1.17
CA ASN A 51 12.57 -18.14 -0.12
C ASN A 51 11.89 -19.14 0.82
N PRO A 52 12.15 -19.07 2.12
CA PRO A 52 11.52 -19.92 3.13
C PRO A 52 10.06 -19.54 3.43
N ASP A 53 9.54 -18.41 2.93
CA ASP A 53 8.16 -18.04 3.12
C ASP A 53 7.23 -18.97 2.34
N THR A 54 6.52 -19.83 3.09
CA THR A 54 5.61 -20.83 2.53
C THR A 54 4.50 -20.24 1.68
N SER A 55 4.16 -18.97 1.89
CA SER A 55 3.18 -18.23 1.07
C SER A 55 3.71 -18.00 -0.34
N ILE A 56 5.00 -17.76 -0.49
CA ILE A 56 5.66 -17.53 -1.78
C ILE A 56 5.96 -18.85 -2.50
N ILE A 57 6.34 -19.92 -1.78
CA ILE A 57 6.55 -21.26 -2.37
C ILE A 57 5.27 -21.75 -3.07
N LYS A 58 4.12 -21.59 -2.42
CA LYS A 58 2.83 -21.89 -3.05
C LYS A 58 2.61 -21.08 -4.33
N ARG A 59 3.00 -19.81 -4.35
CA ARG A 59 2.82 -18.92 -5.52
C ARG A 59 3.76 -19.23 -6.66
N LYS A 60 5.00 -19.66 -6.40
CA LYS A 60 5.91 -20.16 -7.44
C LYS A 60 5.21 -21.23 -8.26
N ALA A 61 4.61 -22.21 -7.60
CA ALA A 61 3.91 -23.32 -8.25
C ALA A 61 2.61 -22.85 -8.96
N GLU A 62 1.80 -22.03 -8.31
CA GLU A 62 0.53 -21.52 -8.84
C GLU A 62 0.73 -20.58 -10.03
N LEU A 63 1.76 -19.74 -9.99
CA LEU A 63 2.06 -18.74 -11.01
C LEU A 63 3.08 -19.20 -12.05
N ASN A 64 3.55 -20.47 -11.96
CA ASN A 64 4.48 -21.10 -12.91
C ASN A 64 5.81 -20.35 -13.11
N TYR A 65 6.42 -19.87 -12.03
CA TYR A 65 7.79 -19.34 -12.05
C TYR A 65 8.80 -20.47 -11.90
N LYS A 66 9.95 -20.35 -12.58
CA LYS A 66 11.02 -21.34 -12.53
C LYS A 66 11.76 -21.32 -11.19
N GLU A 67 12.11 -20.11 -10.75
CA GLU A 67 12.90 -19.86 -9.56
C GLU A 67 12.34 -18.69 -8.76
N GLN A 68 12.64 -18.66 -7.46
CA GLN A 68 12.30 -17.52 -6.60
C GLN A 68 13.39 -17.34 -5.54
N TYR A 69 13.72 -16.08 -5.27
CA TYR A 69 14.71 -15.71 -4.29
C TYR A 69 14.26 -14.55 -3.43
N SER A 70 14.71 -14.55 -2.17
CA SER A 70 14.79 -13.40 -1.30
C SER A 70 16.25 -13.14 -0.99
N MET A 71 16.65 -11.89 -0.98
CA MET A 71 18.02 -11.45 -0.77
C MET A 71 18.02 -10.01 -0.27
N PHE A 72 19.18 -9.52 0.11
CA PHE A 72 19.38 -8.15 0.51
C PHE A 72 20.27 -7.41 -0.48
N TYR A 73 19.99 -6.16 -0.71
CA TYR A 73 20.83 -5.21 -1.42
C TYR A 73 21.25 -4.10 -0.45
N LYS A 74 22.53 -3.70 -0.49
CA LYS A 74 23.04 -2.67 0.39
C LYS A 74 22.78 -1.30 -0.22
N GLN A 75 22.04 -0.44 0.51
CA GLN A 75 21.65 0.90 0.10
C GLN A 75 22.32 1.96 0.95
N ASP A 76 22.63 3.11 0.36
CA ASP A 76 22.97 4.31 1.11
C ASP A 76 21.71 4.82 1.83
N THR A 77 21.83 5.20 3.10
CA THR A 77 20.73 5.84 3.83
C THR A 77 20.36 7.18 3.19
N ASN A 78 21.38 7.93 2.77
CA ASN A 78 21.26 9.17 1.99
C ASN A 78 21.99 9.00 0.66
N HIS A 79 21.28 8.92 -0.44
CA HIS A 79 21.87 8.77 -1.79
C HIS A 79 22.61 10.03 -2.27
N ASP A 80 22.46 11.17 -1.58
CA ASP A 80 23.22 12.39 -1.86
C ASP A 80 24.59 12.39 -1.16
N ASP A 81 24.80 11.46 -0.21
CA ASP A 81 26.07 11.26 0.52
C ASP A 81 26.57 9.83 0.37
N VAL A 82 27.03 9.50 -0.85
CA VAL A 82 27.47 8.14 -1.21
C VAL A 82 28.64 7.69 -0.34
N GLY A 83 28.49 6.51 0.27
CA GLY A 83 29.49 5.93 1.19
C GLY A 83 29.35 6.44 2.63
N GLY A 84 28.24 7.12 2.94
CA GLY A 84 27.81 7.42 4.30
C GLY A 84 27.25 6.21 5.04
N ASP A 85 26.21 6.42 5.84
CA ASP A 85 25.51 5.32 6.52
C ASP A 85 24.70 4.47 5.52
N GLU A 86 24.71 3.16 5.71
CA GLU A 86 24.11 2.17 4.83
C GLU A 86 23.07 1.32 5.58
N PHE A 87 22.10 0.78 4.85
CA PHE A 87 21.15 -0.21 5.38
C PHE A 87 20.98 -1.38 4.39
N MET A 88 20.43 -2.49 4.88
CA MET A 88 20.15 -3.66 4.07
C MET A 88 18.70 -3.62 3.63
N GLN A 89 18.44 -3.51 2.33
CA GLN A 89 17.11 -3.50 1.75
C GLN A 89 16.75 -4.87 1.19
N ARG A 90 15.58 -5.37 1.58
CA ARG A 90 15.09 -6.68 1.11
C ARG A 90 14.60 -6.59 -0.33
N VAL A 91 15.10 -7.50 -1.17
CA VAL A 91 14.72 -7.65 -2.58
C VAL A 91 14.28 -9.09 -2.84
N GLY A 92 13.21 -9.26 -3.59
CA GLY A 92 12.76 -10.57 -4.03
C GLY A 92 12.64 -10.69 -5.53
N ILE A 93 12.82 -11.91 -6.03
CA ILE A 93 12.71 -12.19 -7.46
C ILE A 93 11.83 -13.43 -7.66
N LEU A 94 10.86 -13.31 -8.58
CA LEU A 94 10.20 -14.43 -9.23
C LEU A 94 10.67 -14.48 -10.69
N PHE A 95 11.34 -15.57 -11.07
CA PHE A 95 12.07 -15.69 -12.32
C PHE A 95 11.39 -16.59 -13.34
N ARG A 96 11.27 -16.10 -14.57
CA ARG A 96 10.79 -16.85 -15.75
C ARG A 96 11.85 -17.01 -16.84
N GLY A 97 12.80 -16.06 -16.92
CA GLY A 97 13.86 -16.09 -17.92
C GLY A 97 14.53 -14.73 -18.11
N PHE A 98 15.79 -14.74 -18.52
CA PHE A 98 16.62 -13.53 -18.66
C PHE A 98 16.11 -12.53 -19.72
N ASP A 99 15.48 -13.04 -20.79
CA ASP A 99 14.98 -12.21 -21.90
C ASP A 99 13.47 -11.86 -21.73
N ARG A 100 12.86 -12.28 -20.64
CA ARG A 100 11.45 -11.95 -20.34
C ARG A 100 11.33 -10.50 -19.87
N PRO A 101 10.19 -9.86 -20.13
CA PRO A 101 9.90 -8.59 -19.48
C PRO A 101 10.02 -8.70 -17.97
N THR A 102 10.34 -7.60 -17.31
CA THR A 102 10.46 -7.54 -15.85
C THR A 102 9.54 -6.46 -15.31
N VAL A 103 8.71 -6.84 -14.34
CA VAL A 103 7.90 -5.92 -13.55
C VAL A 103 8.62 -5.66 -12.24
N LEU A 104 9.08 -4.43 -12.04
CA LEU A 104 9.57 -3.96 -10.76
C LEU A 104 8.36 -3.58 -9.91
N VAL A 105 8.10 -4.35 -8.88
CA VAL A 105 7.04 -4.09 -7.89
C VAL A 105 7.60 -3.16 -6.84
N THR A 106 7.09 -1.94 -6.85
CA THR A 106 7.52 -0.87 -5.95
C THR A 106 6.72 -0.96 -4.66
N GLU A 107 7.09 -1.81 -3.71
CA GLU A 107 6.36 -1.84 -2.45
C GLU A 107 6.22 -0.45 -1.84
N GLY A 108 5.08 -0.16 -1.23
CA GLY A 108 4.87 1.09 -0.50
C GLY A 108 5.05 0.92 1.00
N TYR A 109 5.17 -0.32 1.45
CA TYR A 109 5.20 -0.74 2.84
C TYR A 109 6.19 -1.91 3.02
N ASN A 110 5.99 -2.71 4.06
CA ASN A 110 6.68 -3.97 4.24
C ASN A 110 6.35 -4.97 3.11
N TRP A 111 7.16 -5.97 3.00
CA TRP A 111 7.03 -7.03 2.00
C TRP A 111 5.67 -7.74 2.02
N ARG A 112 4.90 -7.61 0.94
CA ARG A 112 3.61 -8.30 0.75
C ARG A 112 3.70 -9.57 -0.11
N GLY A 113 4.90 -9.93 -0.52
CA GLY A 113 5.16 -11.20 -1.19
C GLY A 113 4.55 -11.31 -2.59
N PHE A 114 4.68 -10.30 -3.44
CA PHE A 114 4.25 -10.26 -4.85
C PHE A 114 2.71 -10.30 -5.08
N LEU A 115 1.91 -9.98 -4.06
CA LEU A 115 0.45 -10.15 -4.14
C LEU A 115 -0.22 -9.17 -5.10
N ASP A 116 0.17 -7.92 -5.02
CA ASP A 116 -0.63 -6.83 -5.57
C ASP A 116 -0.58 -6.76 -7.11
N ILE A 117 0.54 -7.14 -7.72
CA ILE A 117 0.77 -7.02 -9.17
C ILE A 117 0.86 -8.38 -9.88
N LYS A 118 0.60 -9.48 -9.17
CA LYS A 118 0.75 -10.85 -9.69
C LYS A 118 -0.03 -11.11 -10.99
N ASP A 119 -1.25 -10.58 -11.10
CA ASP A 119 -2.09 -10.80 -12.26
C ASP A 119 -1.51 -10.14 -13.51
N LEU A 120 -1.03 -8.90 -13.36
CA LEU A 120 -0.37 -8.16 -14.45
C LEU A 120 0.89 -8.91 -14.91
N ALA A 121 1.78 -9.24 -13.99
CA ALA A 121 3.02 -9.93 -14.32
C ALA A 121 2.80 -11.33 -14.92
N THR A 122 1.77 -12.05 -14.43
CA THR A 122 1.40 -13.36 -14.97
C THR A 122 0.87 -13.23 -16.40
N ASN A 123 -0.02 -12.27 -16.65
CA ASN A 123 -0.58 -12.02 -17.98
C ASN A 123 0.49 -11.58 -19.00
N LEU A 124 1.55 -10.89 -18.52
CA LEU A 124 2.71 -10.53 -19.33
C LEU A 124 3.77 -11.63 -19.43
N ASN A 125 3.59 -12.76 -18.77
CA ASN A 125 4.63 -13.79 -18.67
C ASN A 125 6.01 -13.19 -18.27
N ALA A 126 6.00 -12.24 -17.34
CA ALA A 126 7.13 -11.43 -16.93
C ALA A 126 7.84 -11.99 -15.68
N ASN A 127 9.11 -11.64 -15.49
CA ASN A 127 9.74 -11.72 -14.18
C ASN A 127 9.08 -10.70 -13.23
N MET A 128 9.15 -10.94 -11.92
CA MET A 128 8.85 -9.92 -10.92
C MET A 128 10.10 -9.67 -10.06
N VAL A 129 10.41 -8.41 -9.85
CA VAL A 129 11.38 -7.96 -8.86
C VAL A 129 10.61 -7.11 -7.87
N CYS A 130 10.61 -7.48 -6.61
CA CYS A 130 9.90 -6.79 -5.54
C CYS A 130 10.92 -6.17 -4.60
N VAL A 131 10.80 -4.89 -4.32
CA VAL A 131 11.70 -4.15 -3.43
C VAL A 131 10.89 -3.65 -2.23
N GLU A 132 11.19 -4.17 -1.04
CA GLU A 132 10.58 -3.72 0.20
C GLU A 132 10.93 -2.25 0.44
N HIS A 133 9.96 -1.44 0.85
CA HIS A 133 10.21 -0.01 1.02
C HIS A 133 11.18 0.25 2.19
N ARG A 134 12.01 1.32 2.06
CA ARG A 134 12.92 1.73 3.14
C ARG A 134 12.16 1.97 4.44
N ASN A 135 12.77 1.62 5.56
CA ASN A 135 12.21 1.73 6.92
C ASN A 135 10.94 0.90 7.19
N TYR A 136 10.71 -0.17 6.40
CA TYR A 136 9.66 -1.15 6.66
C TYR A 136 10.24 -2.56 6.79
N GLY A 137 9.58 -3.39 7.57
CA GLY A 137 9.87 -4.82 7.68
C GLY A 137 11.35 -5.13 7.94
N MET A 138 11.96 -5.90 7.04
CA MET A 138 13.38 -6.26 7.12
C MET A 138 14.31 -5.20 6.52
N SER A 139 13.77 -4.21 5.82
CA SER A 139 14.50 -3.06 5.25
C SER A 139 14.58 -1.89 6.22
N TYR A 140 14.38 -2.18 7.50
CA TYR A 140 14.40 -1.19 8.55
C TYR A 140 15.83 -0.73 8.84
N ASN A 141 16.07 0.58 8.74
CA ASN A 141 17.32 1.17 9.18
C ASN A 141 17.29 1.28 10.71
N GLN A 142 18.20 0.57 11.40
CA GLN A 142 18.23 0.50 12.85
C GLN A 142 18.53 1.84 13.55
N ASP A 143 19.04 2.82 12.82
CA ASP A 143 19.23 4.18 13.34
C ASP A 143 17.90 4.96 13.23
N LYS A 144 17.07 4.78 14.24
CA LYS A 144 15.71 5.38 14.37
C LYS A 144 15.67 6.92 14.27
N GLY A 145 16.81 7.62 14.15
CA GLY A 145 16.90 9.08 14.04
C GLY A 145 16.92 9.63 12.62
N LYS A 146 16.72 8.80 11.59
CA LYS A 146 16.92 9.21 10.19
C LYS A 146 15.64 9.36 9.38
N TRP A 147 14.55 9.77 10.03
CA TRP A 147 13.32 10.16 9.34
C TRP A 147 13.53 11.27 8.31
N GLU A 148 14.62 12.04 8.43
CA GLU A 148 15.01 13.04 7.43
C GLU A 148 15.16 12.44 6.03
N TYR A 149 15.62 11.17 5.90
CA TYR A 149 15.78 10.46 4.64
C TYR A 149 14.58 9.57 4.26
N GLN A 150 13.52 9.62 5.04
CA GLN A 150 12.24 9.00 4.67
C GLN A 150 11.50 9.94 3.71
N THR A 151 11.90 9.91 2.43
CA THR A 151 11.34 10.76 1.37
C THR A 151 11.13 9.97 0.09
N VAL A 152 10.19 10.42 -0.75
CA VAL A 152 9.92 9.79 -2.05
C VAL A 152 11.11 9.85 -2.99
N ALA A 153 11.97 10.87 -2.87
CA ALA A 153 13.22 10.98 -3.63
C ALA A 153 14.20 9.87 -3.27
N GLN A 154 14.45 9.67 -1.97
CA GLN A 154 15.35 8.63 -1.48
C GLN A 154 14.81 7.22 -1.77
N ALA A 155 13.51 6.99 -1.60
CA ALA A 155 12.87 5.73 -1.97
C ALA A 155 12.96 5.44 -3.47
N SER A 156 12.85 6.47 -4.32
CA SER A 156 13.04 6.34 -5.77
C SER A 156 14.49 6.01 -6.13
N ALA A 157 15.46 6.57 -5.41
CA ALA A 157 16.88 6.26 -5.59
C ALA A 157 17.21 4.82 -5.19
N ASP A 158 16.58 4.26 -4.15
CA ASP A 158 16.69 2.83 -3.80
C ASP A 158 16.27 1.94 -4.97
N LEU A 159 15.11 2.23 -5.56
CA LEU A 159 14.59 1.45 -6.70
C LEU A 159 15.52 1.55 -7.91
N HIS A 160 16.06 2.75 -8.16
CA HIS A 160 17.06 2.98 -9.22
C HIS A 160 18.31 2.13 -9.00
N ALA A 161 18.86 2.10 -7.80
CA ALA A 161 20.04 1.32 -7.47
C ALA A 161 19.82 -0.19 -7.70
N VAL A 162 18.67 -0.73 -7.25
CA VAL A 162 18.29 -2.13 -7.50
C VAL A 162 18.10 -2.39 -9.01
N TYR A 163 17.44 -1.47 -9.74
CA TYR A 163 17.31 -1.56 -11.19
C TYR A 163 18.69 -1.63 -11.88
N GLN A 164 19.61 -0.73 -11.52
CA GLN A 164 20.96 -0.70 -12.11
C GLN A 164 21.72 -2.01 -11.85
N ALA A 165 21.56 -2.60 -10.66
CA ALA A 165 22.18 -3.88 -10.31
C ALA A 165 21.61 -5.06 -11.12
N LEU A 166 20.30 -5.06 -11.41
CA LEU A 166 19.61 -6.17 -12.06
C LEU A 166 19.45 -6.03 -13.57
N LYS A 167 19.50 -4.80 -14.12
CA LYS A 167 19.37 -4.55 -15.58
C LYS A 167 20.41 -5.30 -16.44
N PRO A 168 21.67 -5.45 -16.02
CA PRO A 168 22.64 -6.28 -16.74
C PRO A 168 22.27 -7.77 -16.78
N ILE A 169 21.46 -8.26 -15.84
CA ILE A 169 21.02 -9.65 -15.74
C ILE A 169 19.74 -9.85 -16.57
N PHE A 170 18.71 -9.04 -16.34
CA PHE A 170 17.42 -9.15 -17.02
C PHE A 170 17.37 -8.25 -18.25
N LYS A 171 17.54 -8.87 -19.43
CA LYS A 171 17.70 -8.18 -20.72
C LYS A 171 16.39 -7.68 -21.33
N GLY A 172 15.25 -8.23 -20.90
CA GLY A 172 13.94 -7.81 -21.36
C GLY A 172 13.61 -6.35 -21.04
N LYS A 173 12.47 -5.87 -21.54
CA LYS A 173 11.95 -4.55 -21.19
C LYS A 173 11.50 -4.52 -19.74
N TRP A 174 11.62 -3.37 -19.10
CA TRP A 174 11.24 -3.14 -17.73
C TRP A 174 10.03 -2.22 -17.62
N MET A 175 9.19 -2.48 -16.64
CA MET A 175 8.18 -1.56 -16.15
C MET A 175 8.17 -1.55 -14.63
N CYS A 176 7.68 -0.50 -14.01
CA CYS A 176 7.33 -0.53 -12.60
C CYS A 176 5.81 -0.56 -12.43
N ALA A 177 5.35 -1.15 -11.34
CA ALA A 177 3.94 -1.20 -11.01
C ALA A 177 3.70 -1.37 -9.52
N GLY A 178 2.63 -0.78 -9.03
CA GLY A 178 2.18 -0.92 -7.64
C GLY A 178 0.71 -0.57 -7.45
N THR A 179 0.18 -0.92 -6.29
CA THR A 179 -1.19 -0.60 -5.88
C THR A 179 -1.18 0.31 -4.66
N SER A 180 -2.10 1.29 -4.58
CA SER A 180 -2.17 2.21 -3.44
C SER A 180 -0.88 3.02 -3.30
N LYS A 181 -0.33 3.16 -2.11
CA LYS A 181 0.99 3.77 -1.87
C LYS A 181 2.11 3.17 -2.73
N SER A 182 2.07 1.86 -2.99
CA SER A 182 3.01 1.22 -3.92
C SER A 182 2.90 1.79 -5.35
N GLY A 183 1.69 2.17 -5.79
CA GLY A 183 1.49 2.85 -7.05
C GLY A 183 1.94 4.32 -7.02
N GLU A 184 1.78 5.02 -5.91
CA GLU A 184 2.40 6.35 -5.72
C GLU A 184 3.91 6.24 -5.87
N THR A 185 4.54 5.25 -5.20
CA THR A 185 5.98 4.97 -5.30
C THR A 185 6.38 4.70 -6.75
N SER A 186 5.55 3.97 -7.53
CA SER A 186 5.81 3.74 -8.97
C SER A 186 5.84 5.03 -9.78
N ILE A 187 4.92 5.94 -9.51
CA ILE A 187 4.87 7.22 -10.23
C ILE A 187 6.00 8.16 -9.78
N CYS A 188 6.30 8.21 -8.47
CA CYS A 188 7.45 8.95 -7.96
C CYS A 188 8.77 8.42 -8.55
N TYR A 189 8.91 7.10 -8.66
CA TYR A 189 10.07 6.50 -9.30
C TYR A 189 10.17 6.89 -10.79
N ALA A 190 9.06 6.87 -11.52
CA ALA A 190 9.05 7.33 -12.92
C ALA A 190 9.31 8.84 -13.05
N TYR A 191 8.94 9.64 -12.06
CA TYR A 191 9.23 11.08 -12.01
C TYR A 191 10.74 11.35 -11.90
N TYR A 192 11.44 10.66 -11.01
CA TYR A 192 12.86 10.84 -10.78
C TYR A 192 13.74 10.10 -11.83
N TYR A 193 13.31 8.91 -12.27
CA TYR A 193 14.10 8.03 -13.14
C TYR A 193 13.30 7.50 -14.34
N PRO A 194 12.72 8.38 -15.18
CA PRO A 194 11.83 7.97 -16.28
C PRO A 194 12.50 7.09 -17.35
N GLN A 195 13.82 7.06 -17.39
CA GLN A 195 14.61 6.26 -18.35
C GLN A 195 14.76 4.79 -17.94
N ASP A 196 14.46 4.43 -16.70
CA ASP A 196 14.66 3.07 -16.19
C ASP A 196 13.60 2.09 -16.69
N MET A 197 12.48 2.60 -17.19
CA MET A 197 11.34 1.79 -17.57
C MET A 197 10.67 2.25 -18.86
N GLN A 198 9.97 1.33 -19.52
CA GLN A 198 9.13 1.61 -20.69
C GLN A 198 7.70 2.01 -20.33
N LEU A 199 7.28 1.76 -19.10
CA LEU A 199 5.95 2.07 -18.57
C LEU A 199 5.97 2.09 -17.05
N ALA A 200 5.28 3.06 -16.43
CA ALA A 200 4.91 3.01 -15.03
C ALA A 200 3.39 2.82 -14.88
N ALA A 201 2.97 1.89 -14.02
CA ALA A 201 1.57 1.57 -13.80
C ALA A 201 1.20 1.72 -12.32
N ALA A 202 0.20 2.55 -12.04
CA ALA A 202 -0.32 2.79 -10.71
C ALA A 202 -1.78 2.35 -10.63
N PHE A 203 -2.09 1.51 -9.63
CA PHE A 203 -3.43 0.99 -9.38
C PHE A 203 -3.98 1.59 -8.09
N CYS A 204 -5.14 2.24 -8.16
CA CYS A 204 -5.84 2.80 -7.01
C CYS A 204 -4.94 3.69 -6.12
N SER A 205 -4.08 4.50 -6.74
CA SER A 205 -3.05 5.26 -6.03
C SER A 205 -3.52 6.68 -5.78
N PRO A 206 -3.69 7.09 -4.53
CA PRO A 206 -4.02 8.46 -4.20
C PRO A 206 -2.80 9.37 -4.37
N PHE A 207 -3.04 10.63 -4.73
CA PHE A 207 -2.02 11.68 -4.75
C PHE A 207 -2.55 12.85 -3.93
N ALA A 208 -2.44 12.73 -2.60
CA ALA A 208 -2.79 13.83 -1.72
C ALA A 208 -1.80 14.98 -1.87
N ILE A 209 -2.27 16.20 -1.67
CA ILE A 209 -1.50 17.43 -1.88
C ILE A 209 -1.45 18.33 -0.64
N SER A 210 -2.00 17.86 0.47
CA SER A 210 -1.99 18.55 1.75
C SER A 210 -2.11 17.56 2.91
N LEU A 211 -1.77 18.02 4.11
CA LEU A 211 -1.97 17.26 5.36
C LEU A 211 -3.45 17.02 5.68
N ASP A 212 -4.35 17.70 4.99
CA ASP A 212 -5.80 17.64 5.18
C ASP A 212 -6.44 17.85 3.79
N ASP A 213 -6.39 16.79 2.95
CA ASP A 213 -6.84 16.89 1.56
C ASP A 213 -8.36 16.82 1.47
N GLU A 214 -8.97 17.98 1.27
CA GLU A 214 -10.42 18.15 1.27
C GLU A 214 -11.16 17.46 0.11
N ARG A 215 -10.44 16.87 -0.88
CA ARG A 215 -11.09 16.12 -1.98
C ARG A 215 -11.74 14.83 -1.53
N PHE A 216 -11.23 14.22 -0.46
CA PHE A 216 -11.72 12.94 0.03
C PHE A 216 -13.12 13.03 0.67
N GLY A 217 -13.37 14.06 1.47
CA GLY A 217 -14.65 14.21 2.18
C GLY A 217 -15.88 14.19 1.27
N PRO A 218 -15.97 15.06 0.25
CA PRO A 218 -17.09 15.04 -0.70
C PRO A 218 -17.21 13.71 -1.43
N TYR A 219 -16.11 13.13 -1.89
CA TYR A 219 -16.14 11.84 -2.58
C TYR A 219 -16.71 10.73 -1.69
N LEU A 220 -16.22 10.61 -0.46
CA LEU A 220 -16.68 9.62 0.51
C LEU A 220 -18.15 9.84 0.88
N MET A 221 -18.58 11.10 1.06
CA MET A 221 -19.91 11.43 1.55
C MET A 221 -20.99 11.48 0.45
N GLU A 222 -20.60 11.72 -0.80
CA GLU A 222 -21.58 12.01 -1.87
C GLU A 222 -21.47 11.09 -3.09
N GLU A 223 -20.28 10.48 -3.37
CA GLU A 223 -20.05 9.78 -4.62
C GLU A 223 -19.80 8.27 -4.46
N VAL A 224 -18.99 7.84 -3.50
CA VAL A 224 -18.59 6.43 -3.36
C VAL A 224 -19.77 5.50 -3.05
N GLY A 225 -19.85 4.36 -3.70
CA GLY A 225 -20.91 3.37 -3.46
C GLY A 225 -22.31 3.86 -3.82
N THR A 226 -23.33 3.28 -3.18
CA THR A 226 -24.73 3.65 -3.35
C THR A 226 -25.18 4.73 -2.36
N GLU A 227 -26.29 5.42 -2.64
CA GLU A 227 -26.90 6.37 -1.70
C GLU A 227 -27.29 5.69 -0.39
N GLU A 228 -27.75 4.43 -0.44
CA GLU A 228 -28.11 3.66 0.74
C GLU A 228 -26.86 3.40 1.62
N SER A 229 -25.78 2.93 1.03
CA SER A 229 -24.53 2.67 1.76
C SER A 229 -23.95 3.94 2.38
N ARG A 230 -23.97 5.08 1.66
CA ARG A 230 -23.52 6.38 2.19
C ARG A 230 -24.41 6.91 3.32
N SER A 231 -25.73 6.73 3.18
CA SER A 231 -26.67 7.15 4.23
C SER A 231 -26.46 6.36 5.52
N LEU A 232 -26.20 5.06 5.40
CA LEU A 232 -25.90 4.20 6.54
C LEU A 232 -24.54 4.54 7.17
N MET A 233 -23.52 4.82 6.36
CA MET A 233 -22.23 5.30 6.84
C MET A 233 -22.38 6.57 7.69
N LYS A 234 -23.11 7.57 7.18
CA LYS A 234 -23.39 8.81 7.93
C LYS A 234 -24.12 8.54 9.24
N ALA A 235 -25.06 7.58 9.25
CA ALA A 235 -25.78 7.19 10.47
C ALA A 235 -24.85 6.53 11.50
N VAL A 236 -23.91 5.68 11.06
CA VAL A 236 -22.90 5.07 11.93
C VAL A 236 -21.99 6.14 12.55
N ILE A 237 -21.49 7.09 11.74
CA ILE A 237 -20.65 8.20 12.24
C ILE A 237 -21.42 9.03 13.27
N ARG A 238 -22.66 9.46 12.95
CA ARG A 238 -23.48 10.24 13.87
C ARG A 238 -23.68 9.54 15.20
N ARG A 239 -23.99 8.24 15.17
CA ARG A 239 -24.16 7.43 16.39
C ARG A 239 -22.87 7.36 17.21
N ALA A 240 -21.72 7.15 16.57
CA ALA A 240 -20.44 7.06 17.27
C ALA A 240 -19.97 8.39 17.87
N LEU A 241 -20.36 9.52 17.25
CA LEU A 241 -20.04 10.87 17.73
C LEU A 241 -21.10 11.42 18.71
N GLU A 242 -22.24 10.75 18.88
CA GLU A 242 -23.29 11.20 19.80
C GLU A 242 -22.76 11.34 21.23
N ASN A 243 -23.03 12.48 21.86
CA ASN A 243 -22.53 12.89 23.18
C ASN A 243 -21.00 13.13 23.26
N GLY A 244 -20.29 13.26 22.14
CA GLY A 244 -18.87 13.58 22.09
C GLY A 244 -18.03 12.66 23.01
N GLU A 245 -17.20 13.26 23.88
CA GLU A 245 -16.31 12.53 24.79
C GLU A 245 -17.07 11.71 25.86
N ASN A 246 -18.35 11.98 26.09
CA ASN A 246 -19.16 11.25 27.05
C ASN A 246 -19.91 10.06 26.43
N GLY A 247 -19.84 9.88 25.10
CA GLY A 247 -20.47 8.83 24.34
C GLY A 247 -19.61 7.57 24.15
N TYR A 248 -19.56 7.08 22.91
CA TYR A 248 -18.78 5.90 22.53
C TYR A 248 -17.29 6.03 22.83
N TYR A 249 -16.70 7.22 22.65
CA TYR A 249 -15.31 7.48 22.98
C TYR A 249 -14.96 7.09 24.42
N LYS A 250 -15.79 7.44 25.40
CA LYS A 250 -15.57 7.05 26.79
C LYS A 250 -15.54 5.53 26.99
N ASP A 251 -16.38 4.80 26.25
CA ASP A 251 -16.39 3.34 26.30
C ASP A 251 -15.15 2.75 25.61
N VAL A 252 -14.69 3.33 24.50
CA VAL A 252 -13.43 2.96 23.84
C VAL A 252 -12.24 3.15 24.78
N CYS A 253 -12.10 4.33 25.40
CA CYS A 253 -11.03 4.59 26.38
C CYS A 253 -11.05 3.56 27.52
N ARG A 254 -12.22 3.24 28.07
CA ARG A 254 -12.35 2.23 29.11
C ARG A 254 -11.90 0.84 28.65
N LEU A 255 -12.28 0.43 27.44
CA LEU A 255 -11.90 -0.87 26.87
C LEU A 255 -10.40 -0.93 26.58
N MET A 256 -9.84 0.09 25.93
CA MET A 256 -8.41 0.18 25.65
C MET A 256 -7.59 0.07 26.94
N LYS A 257 -7.98 0.81 27.97
CA LYS A 257 -7.34 0.76 29.29
C LYS A 257 -7.45 -0.60 29.94
N SER A 258 -8.63 -1.26 29.84
CA SER A 258 -8.80 -2.61 30.40
C SER A 258 -7.89 -3.65 29.75
N ASP A 259 -7.54 -3.43 28.48
CA ASP A 259 -6.66 -4.29 27.68
C ASP A 259 -5.18 -3.88 27.79
N GLY A 260 -4.86 -2.92 28.68
CA GLY A 260 -3.49 -2.44 28.92
C GLY A 260 -2.95 -1.59 27.76
N LYS A 261 -3.83 -1.02 26.95
CA LYS A 261 -3.50 -0.12 25.84
C LYS A 261 -3.60 1.34 26.26
N GLU A 262 -2.95 2.22 25.55
CA GLU A 262 -3.05 3.66 25.72
C GLU A 262 -4.43 4.16 25.29
N GLU A 263 -4.97 5.12 26.06
CA GLU A 263 -6.25 5.75 25.70
C GLU A 263 -6.01 6.75 24.58
N PRO A 264 -6.75 6.68 23.44
CA PRO A 264 -6.56 7.63 22.35
C PRO A 264 -7.05 9.02 22.75
N THR A 265 -6.49 10.07 22.15
CA THR A 265 -7.11 11.41 22.19
C THR A 265 -8.46 11.37 21.47
N PHE A 266 -9.35 12.35 21.74
CA PHE A 266 -10.63 12.41 21.02
C PHE A 266 -10.41 12.65 19.51
N THR A 267 -9.40 13.45 19.13
CA THR A 267 -9.00 13.63 17.73
C THR A 267 -8.61 12.31 17.07
N LYS A 268 -7.77 11.51 17.74
CA LYS A 268 -7.37 10.18 17.24
C LYS A 268 -8.56 9.22 17.13
N TYR A 269 -9.48 9.26 18.09
CA TYR A 269 -10.71 8.48 18.02
C TYR A 269 -11.56 8.86 16.82
N VAL A 270 -11.75 10.15 16.56
CA VAL A 270 -12.53 10.63 15.40
C VAL A 270 -11.85 10.18 14.11
N PHE A 271 -10.54 10.38 13.96
CA PHE A 271 -9.79 9.88 12.79
C PHE A 271 -10.02 8.38 12.57
N ASN A 272 -9.84 7.56 13.60
CA ASN A 272 -10.00 6.11 13.48
C ASN A 272 -11.45 5.68 13.18
N LEU A 273 -12.46 6.44 13.63
CA LEU A 273 -13.83 6.19 13.25
C LEU A 273 -14.06 6.37 11.75
N PHE A 274 -13.50 7.43 11.16
CA PHE A 274 -13.60 7.67 9.73
C PHE A 274 -12.75 6.67 8.93
N ASP A 275 -11.53 6.38 9.38
CA ASP A 275 -10.68 5.39 8.75
C ASP A 275 -11.32 3.99 8.75
N LEU A 276 -11.98 3.59 9.83
CA LEU A 276 -12.74 2.33 9.88
C LEU A 276 -13.76 2.23 8.73
N LEU A 277 -14.47 3.31 8.44
CA LEU A 277 -15.47 3.33 7.36
C LEU A 277 -14.82 3.45 5.98
N PHE A 278 -13.71 4.16 5.89
CA PHE A 278 -12.86 4.18 4.71
C PHE A 278 -12.39 2.77 4.34
N GLN A 279 -11.95 1.98 5.34
CA GLN A 279 -11.55 0.58 5.18
C GLN A 279 -12.73 -0.30 4.73
N VAL A 280 -13.94 -0.04 5.18
CA VAL A 280 -15.14 -0.76 4.69
C VAL A 280 -15.32 -0.58 3.19
N TYR A 281 -15.18 0.65 2.67
CA TYR A 281 -15.25 0.91 1.23
C TYR A 281 -14.07 0.33 0.47
N GLN A 282 -12.88 0.41 1.03
CA GLN A 282 -11.65 -0.08 0.41
C GLN A 282 -11.67 -1.61 0.21
N TYR A 283 -12.16 -2.37 1.18
CA TYR A 283 -12.03 -3.84 1.17
C TYR A 283 -13.29 -4.61 0.84
N MET A 284 -14.47 -4.06 1.09
CA MET A 284 -15.72 -4.76 0.77
C MET A 284 -16.02 -4.66 -0.74
N PRO A 285 -16.13 -5.79 -1.46
CA PRO A 285 -16.23 -5.78 -2.92
C PRO A 285 -17.60 -5.32 -3.44
N SER A 286 -18.65 -5.39 -2.60
CA SER A 286 -20.03 -5.05 -2.99
C SER A 286 -20.68 -4.12 -1.98
N ASP A 287 -21.68 -3.35 -2.44
CA ASP A 287 -22.51 -2.55 -1.55
C ASP A 287 -23.31 -3.39 -0.56
N GLU A 288 -23.72 -4.59 -0.94
CA GLU A 288 -24.41 -5.52 -0.03
C GLU A 288 -23.53 -5.85 1.20
N GLU A 289 -22.26 -6.18 1.00
CA GLU A 289 -21.32 -6.45 2.08
C GLU A 289 -21.06 -5.21 2.94
N ARG A 290 -20.94 -4.03 2.32
CA ARG A 290 -20.78 -2.73 3.02
C ARG A 290 -21.98 -2.43 3.90
N ILE A 291 -23.20 -2.58 3.36
CA ILE A 291 -24.45 -2.37 4.08
C ILE A 291 -24.54 -3.34 5.28
N VAL A 292 -24.28 -4.63 5.08
CA VAL A 292 -24.29 -5.61 6.18
C VAL A 292 -23.30 -5.22 7.27
N LYS A 293 -22.07 -4.84 6.91
CA LYS A 293 -21.04 -4.44 7.89
C LYS A 293 -21.46 -3.19 8.66
N MET A 294 -21.94 -2.16 7.96
CA MET A 294 -22.34 -0.89 8.59
C MET A 294 -23.64 -1.04 9.41
N THR A 295 -24.59 -1.88 8.98
CA THR A 295 -25.77 -2.21 9.78
C THR A 295 -25.38 -2.87 11.09
N THR A 296 -24.40 -3.79 11.06
CA THR A 296 -23.87 -4.38 12.29
C THR A 296 -23.27 -3.33 13.21
N MET A 297 -22.50 -2.38 12.67
CA MET A 297 -21.94 -1.26 13.46
C MET A 297 -23.05 -0.36 14.04
N GLN A 298 -24.13 -0.14 13.28
CA GLN A 298 -25.23 0.69 13.72
C GLN A 298 -26.07 0.02 14.82
N ASP A 299 -26.36 -1.27 14.69
CA ASP A 299 -27.34 -1.95 15.53
C ASP A 299 -26.72 -2.60 16.77
N ASP A 300 -25.45 -3.01 16.70
CA ASP A 300 -24.72 -3.69 17.76
C ASP A 300 -23.60 -2.78 18.33
N LYS A 301 -23.85 -2.25 19.53
CA LYS A 301 -22.88 -1.38 20.23
C LYS A 301 -21.57 -2.10 20.52
N ASP A 302 -21.62 -3.36 20.95
CA ASP A 302 -20.41 -4.09 21.34
C ASP A 302 -19.57 -4.43 20.09
N ALA A 303 -20.21 -4.74 18.96
CA ALA A 303 -19.54 -4.91 17.68
C ALA A 303 -18.87 -3.59 17.22
N MET A 304 -19.56 -2.46 17.32
CA MET A 304 -19.00 -1.16 16.98
C MET A 304 -17.80 -0.80 17.85
N LEU A 305 -17.91 -0.96 19.17
CA LEU A 305 -16.80 -0.70 20.09
C LEU A 305 -15.60 -1.59 19.80
N LYS A 306 -15.84 -2.87 19.50
CA LYS A 306 -14.78 -3.78 19.10
C LYS A 306 -14.06 -3.31 17.84
N TYR A 307 -14.80 -2.94 16.78
CA TYR A 307 -14.21 -2.47 15.54
C TYR A 307 -13.40 -1.20 15.73
N LEU A 308 -13.86 -0.28 16.56
CA LEU A 308 -13.13 0.95 16.90
C LEU A 308 -11.83 0.66 17.67
N CYS A 309 -11.88 -0.25 18.64
CA CYS A 309 -10.68 -0.63 19.37
C CYS A 309 -9.68 -1.36 18.47
N ASP A 310 -10.16 -2.25 17.60
CA ASP A 310 -9.31 -3.01 16.68
C ASP A 310 -8.58 -2.05 15.71
N ILE A 311 -9.27 -1.09 15.07
CA ILE A 311 -8.66 -0.15 14.11
C ILE A 311 -7.64 0.79 14.78
N ILE A 312 -7.91 1.24 16.02
CA ILE A 312 -6.97 2.06 16.77
C ILE A 312 -5.68 1.28 17.05
N VAL A 313 -5.80 0.01 17.43
CA VAL A 313 -4.63 -0.86 17.67
C VAL A 313 -3.87 -1.13 16.38
N ASP A 314 -4.58 -1.41 15.29
CA ASP A 314 -3.96 -1.67 13.98
C ASP A 314 -3.19 -0.43 13.48
N ASN A 315 -3.74 0.78 13.67
CA ASN A 315 -3.09 2.04 13.29
C ASN A 315 -1.91 2.42 14.20
N ASP A 316 -1.81 1.82 15.39
CA ASP A 316 -0.68 1.99 16.31
C ASP A 316 0.43 0.93 16.11
N GLU A 317 0.28 -0.02 15.17
CA GLU A 317 1.32 -1.00 14.88
C GLU A 317 2.59 -0.33 14.33
N GLU A 318 3.75 -0.83 14.75
CA GLU A 318 5.07 -0.29 14.37
C GLU A 318 5.28 -0.32 12.84
N ASP A 319 4.66 -1.27 12.14
CA ASP A 319 4.73 -1.38 10.68
C ASP A 319 4.03 -0.23 9.95
N LEU A 320 3.04 0.45 10.58
CA LEU A 320 2.36 1.62 10.02
C LEU A 320 3.03 2.94 10.44
N TYR A 321 3.88 2.92 11.45
CA TYR A 321 4.50 4.17 11.94
C TYR A 321 5.31 4.89 10.87
N SER A 322 6.06 4.16 10.06
CA SER A 322 6.80 4.72 8.93
C SER A 322 5.88 5.40 7.90
N TYR A 323 4.65 4.90 7.71
CA TYR A 323 3.65 5.53 6.85
C TYR A 323 3.16 6.87 7.42
N TRP A 324 2.90 6.94 8.74
CA TRP A 324 2.51 8.21 9.36
C TRP A 324 3.62 9.26 9.27
N VAL A 325 4.88 8.83 9.38
CA VAL A 325 6.05 9.70 9.14
C VAL A 325 6.05 10.23 7.70
N GLU A 326 5.81 9.38 6.71
CA GLU A 326 5.75 9.80 5.30
C GLU A 326 4.55 10.73 5.05
N CYS A 327 3.39 10.44 5.63
CA CYS A 327 2.23 11.34 5.55
C CYS A 327 2.56 12.73 6.10
N ALA A 328 3.22 12.78 7.26
CA ALA A 328 3.61 14.03 7.89
C ALA A 328 4.64 14.83 7.09
N LYS A 329 5.44 14.17 6.25
CA LYS A 329 6.52 14.83 5.49
C LYS A 329 6.15 15.19 4.06
N GLU A 330 5.52 14.29 3.31
CA GLU A 330 5.34 14.47 1.86
C GLU A 330 4.01 13.95 1.33
N LEU A 331 3.51 12.78 1.83
CA LEU A 331 2.33 12.13 1.22
C LEU A 331 1.04 12.88 1.53
N GLY A 332 0.98 13.61 2.66
CA GLY A 332 -0.28 14.18 3.13
C GLY A 332 -1.25 13.12 3.68
N LEU A 333 -2.46 13.54 3.99
CA LEU A 333 -3.49 12.68 4.54
C LEU A 333 -4.87 13.09 4.00
N GLN A 334 -5.77 12.13 3.95
CA GLN A 334 -7.16 12.37 3.59
C GLN A 334 -7.90 13.18 4.66
N ASN A 335 -8.73 14.15 4.22
CA ASN A 335 -9.81 14.70 5.03
C ASN A 335 -11.09 13.89 4.76
N ASP A 336 -11.50 13.14 5.75
CA ASP A 336 -12.62 12.20 5.62
C ASP A 336 -14.01 12.86 5.72
N GLY A 337 -14.07 14.18 5.65
CA GLY A 337 -15.33 14.92 5.63
C GLY A 337 -15.85 15.30 7.01
N TYR A 338 -14.98 15.68 7.95
CA TYR A 338 -15.34 16.14 9.29
C TYR A 338 -16.35 17.29 9.27
N ALA A 339 -16.32 18.15 8.25
CA ALA A 339 -17.25 19.25 8.06
C ALA A 339 -18.73 18.80 7.95
N TYR A 340 -18.99 17.58 7.49
CA TYR A 340 -20.34 17.02 7.39
C TYR A 340 -20.94 16.67 8.78
N PHE A 341 -20.12 16.70 9.83
CA PHE A 341 -20.48 16.37 11.20
C PHE A 341 -20.07 17.48 12.18
N ALA A 342 -19.92 18.71 11.67
CA ALA A 342 -19.53 19.86 12.49
C ALA A 342 -20.48 20.06 13.69
N ASP A 343 -21.78 19.80 13.51
CA ASP A 343 -22.80 19.87 14.57
C ASP A 343 -22.54 18.92 15.76
N LEU A 344 -21.79 17.82 15.55
CA LEU A 344 -21.42 16.85 16.58
C LEU A 344 -20.00 17.06 17.12
N LEU A 345 -19.14 17.75 16.37
CA LEU A 345 -17.76 18.00 16.73
C LEU A 345 -17.57 19.37 17.40
N GLU A 346 -18.50 20.33 17.17
CA GLU A 346 -18.46 21.64 17.81
C GLU A 346 -18.55 21.53 19.34
N GLY A 347 -17.63 22.20 20.02
CA GLY A 347 -17.55 22.19 21.49
C GLY A 347 -16.91 20.94 22.10
N THR A 348 -16.42 20.01 21.28
CA THR A 348 -15.57 18.88 21.70
C THR A 348 -14.08 19.27 21.63
N SER A 349 -13.20 18.36 22.05
CA SER A 349 -11.75 18.53 21.92
C SER A 349 -11.18 18.07 20.56
N PHE A 350 -12.05 17.81 19.58
CA PHE A 350 -11.59 17.49 18.23
C PHE A 350 -10.88 18.68 17.61
N ASP A 351 -9.68 18.43 17.08
CA ASP A 351 -8.88 19.39 16.35
C ASP A 351 -8.33 18.71 15.07
N LYS A 352 -8.79 19.15 13.90
CA LYS A 352 -8.38 18.58 12.63
C LYS A 352 -6.88 18.75 12.36
N ASP A 353 -6.29 19.84 12.83
CA ASP A 353 -4.87 20.13 12.63
C ASP A 353 -3.98 19.24 13.52
N MET A 354 -4.59 18.58 14.51
CA MET A 354 -3.95 17.62 15.38
C MET A 354 -4.13 16.16 14.95
N VAL A 355 -4.73 15.89 13.79
CA VAL A 355 -4.93 14.50 13.30
C VAL A 355 -3.58 13.83 13.09
N ILE A 356 -2.73 14.32 12.18
CA ILE A 356 -1.39 13.74 11.96
C ILE A 356 -0.51 13.78 13.23
N PRO A 357 -0.40 14.91 13.97
CA PRO A 357 0.33 14.89 15.24
C PRO A 357 -0.11 13.79 16.22
N SER A 358 -1.40 13.45 16.24
CA SER A 358 -1.92 12.39 17.11
C SER A 358 -1.53 10.96 16.68
N LEU A 359 -1.02 10.78 15.46
CA LEU A 359 -0.52 9.52 14.89
C LEU A 359 1.00 9.36 15.07
N LEU A 360 1.69 10.45 15.42
CA LEU A 360 3.13 10.48 15.61
C LEU A 360 3.50 10.33 17.10
N LYS A 361 4.72 9.82 17.34
CA LYS A 361 5.34 9.89 18.67
C LYS A 361 5.68 11.35 19.00
N ALA A 362 5.63 11.68 20.28
CA ALA A 362 5.85 13.07 20.72
C ALA A 362 7.21 13.65 20.27
N GLU A 363 8.26 12.82 20.25
CA GLU A 363 9.60 13.17 19.78
C GLU A 363 9.69 13.46 18.29
N ASP A 364 8.74 12.94 17.50
CA ASP A 364 8.71 13.07 16.03
C ASP A 364 7.69 14.12 15.55
N SER A 365 7.03 14.83 16.45
CA SER A 365 6.01 15.85 16.12
C SER A 365 6.55 16.99 15.23
N TRP A 366 7.84 17.26 15.25
CA TRP A 366 8.52 18.22 14.39
C TRP A 366 8.40 17.91 12.89
N LEU A 367 8.11 16.66 12.52
CA LEU A 367 7.97 16.22 11.12
C LEU A 367 6.86 16.99 10.41
N VAL A 368 5.77 17.32 11.11
CA VAL A 368 4.63 18.05 10.52
C VAL A 368 5.04 19.45 10.04
N GLU A 369 5.99 20.10 10.75
CA GLU A 369 6.52 21.40 10.32
C GLU A 369 7.40 21.31 9.06
N SER A 370 7.87 20.10 8.73
CA SER A 370 8.68 19.83 7.54
C SER A 370 7.87 19.37 6.33
N TYR A 371 6.53 19.39 6.41
CA TYR A 371 5.68 18.93 5.31
C TYR A 371 5.96 19.68 4.02
N ASP A 372 6.22 18.93 2.96
CA ASP A 372 6.50 19.46 1.63
C ASP A 372 5.74 18.68 0.54
N SER A 373 4.67 19.26 0.04
CA SER A 373 3.89 18.68 -1.08
C SER A 373 4.42 19.04 -2.47
N THR A 374 5.58 19.68 -2.56
CA THR A 374 6.10 20.22 -3.84
C THR A 374 6.22 19.11 -4.90
N VAL A 375 6.74 17.94 -4.54
CA VAL A 375 6.90 16.81 -5.47
C VAL A 375 5.54 16.33 -5.99
N PHE A 376 4.57 16.09 -5.12
CA PHE A 376 3.23 15.63 -5.53
C PHE A 376 2.48 16.69 -6.34
N THR A 377 2.62 17.95 -5.96
CA THR A 377 2.06 19.07 -6.71
C THR A 377 2.68 19.16 -8.12
N ASP A 378 3.99 18.98 -8.26
CA ASP A 378 4.66 18.95 -9.57
C ASP A 378 4.29 17.72 -10.39
N ILE A 379 4.19 16.54 -9.76
CA ILE A 379 3.72 15.32 -10.42
C ILE A 379 2.33 15.55 -11.04
N LEU A 380 1.38 16.08 -10.28
CA LEU A 380 0.01 16.29 -10.74
C LEU A 380 -0.11 17.40 -11.80
N ASN A 381 0.59 18.51 -11.61
CA ASN A 381 0.41 19.69 -12.47
C ASN A 381 1.28 19.68 -13.72
N ASN A 382 2.46 19.04 -13.67
CA ASN A 382 3.46 19.10 -14.74
C ASN A 382 3.82 17.71 -15.27
N PHE A 383 4.29 16.80 -14.41
CA PHE A 383 4.83 15.52 -14.86
C PHE A 383 3.78 14.66 -15.56
N MET A 384 2.60 14.48 -15.00
CA MET A 384 1.53 13.70 -15.64
C MET A 384 1.05 14.27 -16.97
N MET A 385 1.28 15.58 -17.22
CA MET A 385 0.95 16.24 -18.47
C MET A 385 2.05 16.09 -19.54
N THR A 386 3.31 15.96 -19.14
CA THR A 386 4.47 16.07 -20.04
C THR A 386 5.41 14.88 -19.98
N THR A 387 5.10 13.87 -19.19
CA THR A 387 5.98 12.73 -18.90
C THR A 387 6.62 12.12 -20.16
N PRO A 388 7.95 11.89 -20.15
CA PRO A 388 8.61 11.13 -21.20
C PRO A 388 8.37 9.62 -21.09
N CYS A 389 8.07 9.12 -19.89
CA CYS A 389 7.72 7.73 -19.62
C CYS A 389 6.20 7.55 -19.73
N PRO A 390 5.70 6.59 -20.51
CA PRO A 390 4.28 6.25 -20.54
C PRO A 390 3.76 5.89 -19.14
N LEU A 391 2.58 6.41 -18.78
CA LEU A 391 1.92 6.12 -17.52
C LEU A 391 0.59 5.40 -17.74
N MET A 392 0.27 4.45 -16.91
CA MET A 392 -1.06 3.85 -16.77
C MET A 392 -1.56 4.07 -15.35
N LEU A 393 -2.72 4.70 -15.24
CA LEU A 393 -3.40 4.96 -13.99
C LEU A 393 -4.73 4.19 -14.01
N TYR A 394 -4.89 3.27 -13.09
CA TYR A 394 -6.09 2.45 -12.96
C TYR A 394 -6.78 2.79 -11.64
N TYR A 395 -8.05 3.14 -11.70
CA TYR A 395 -8.87 3.43 -10.52
C TYR A 395 -10.16 2.63 -10.52
N VAL A 396 -10.74 2.49 -9.35
CA VAL A 396 -12.03 1.85 -9.12
C VAL A 396 -13.02 2.86 -8.56
N HIS A 397 -14.18 2.99 -9.21
CA HIS A 397 -15.16 4.01 -8.81
C HIS A 397 -15.62 3.89 -7.34
N ASN A 398 -15.74 2.67 -6.83
CA ASN A 398 -16.17 2.42 -5.44
C ASN A 398 -15.01 2.42 -4.42
N ASP A 399 -13.82 2.81 -4.85
CA ASP A 399 -12.67 2.95 -3.99
C ASP A 399 -12.54 4.41 -3.51
N PRO A 400 -12.56 4.69 -2.21
CA PRO A 400 -12.49 6.07 -1.72
C PRO A 400 -11.19 6.78 -2.08
N TRP A 401 -10.09 6.05 -2.31
CA TRP A 401 -8.82 6.61 -2.76
C TRP A 401 -8.89 7.24 -4.15
N THR A 402 -9.92 6.93 -4.93
CA THR A 402 -10.20 7.57 -6.23
C THR A 402 -10.45 9.07 -6.11
N ALA A 403 -10.83 9.56 -4.94
CA ALA A 403 -10.96 11.00 -4.64
C ALA A 403 -9.70 11.79 -5.00
N ALA A 404 -8.53 11.21 -4.78
CA ALA A 404 -7.22 11.84 -5.02
C ALA A 404 -6.58 11.44 -6.35
N MET A 405 -7.37 10.96 -7.32
CA MET A 405 -6.85 10.69 -8.66
C MET A 405 -6.41 11.99 -9.36
N PRO A 406 -5.45 11.93 -10.30
CA PRO A 406 -5.03 13.09 -11.07
C PRO A 406 -6.17 13.72 -11.86
N PRO A 407 -6.37 15.04 -11.78
CA PRO A 407 -7.47 15.72 -12.45
C PRO A 407 -7.27 15.86 -13.97
N LYS A 408 -6.02 15.78 -14.44
CA LYS A 408 -5.65 15.93 -15.85
C LYS A 408 -4.48 15.05 -16.21
N LEU A 409 -4.48 14.55 -17.43
CA LEU A 409 -3.43 13.71 -17.98
C LEU A 409 -3.02 14.18 -19.38
N GLY A 410 -1.72 14.09 -19.66
CA GLY A 410 -1.16 14.35 -20.97
C GLY A 410 -1.25 13.14 -21.92
N PRO A 411 -0.75 13.27 -23.15
CA PRO A 411 -0.90 12.25 -24.19
C PRO A 411 -0.18 10.92 -23.89
N ASN A 412 0.82 10.93 -23.03
CA ASN A 412 1.58 9.74 -22.63
C ASN A 412 1.03 9.07 -21.35
N ALA A 413 -0.05 9.58 -20.80
CA ALA A 413 -0.71 8.99 -19.62
C ALA A 413 -2.11 8.50 -19.98
N LYS A 414 -2.45 7.30 -19.53
CA LYS A 414 -3.75 6.65 -19.75
C LYS A 414 -4.45 6.44 -18.41
N LEU A 415 -5.66 6.98 -18.29
CA LEU A 415 -6.59 6.65 -17.21
C LEU A 415 -7.51 5.51 -17.63
N ILE A 416 -7.61 4.49 -16.80
CA ILE A 416 -8.57 3.39 -16.91
C ILE A 416 -9.42 3.38 -15.64
N MET A 417 -10.72 3.62 -15.80
CA MET A 417 -11.67 3.60 -14.69
C MET A 417 -12.47 2.29 -14.70
N ASN A 418 -12.32 1.52 -13.65
CA ASN A 418 -13.14 0.33 -13.44
C ASN A 418 -14.41 0.71 -12.65
N PRO A 419 -15.61 0.48 -13.20
CA PRO A 419 -16.86 0.87 -12.54
C PRO A 419 -17.21 -0.01 -11.33
N VAL A 420 -16.59 -1.19 -11.22
CA VAL A 420 -16.84 -2.17 -10.15
C VAL A 420 -15.53 -2.65 -9.54
N GLY A 421 -15.58 -3.26 -8.35
CA GLY A 421 -14.40 -3.81 -7.72
C GLY A 421 -14.08 -3.15 -6.38
N LYS A 422 -12.86 -3.33 -5.94
CA LYS A 422 -12.31 -2.84 -4.69
C LYS A 422 -10.87 -2.36 -4.89
N HIS A 423 -10.27 -1.84 -3.85
CA HIS A 423 -8.92 -1.29 -3.82
C HIS A 423 -7.83 -2.36 -4.11
N HIS A 424 -7.84 -2.95 -5.29
CA HIS A 424 -6.84 -3.93 -5.73
C HIS A 424 -6.80 -4.07 -7.25
N SER A 425 -5.64 -4.47 -7.76
CA SER A 425 -5.42 -4.78 -9.17
C SER A 425 -5.86 -6.20 -9.58
N ALA A 426 -6.97 -6.70 -9.03
CA ALA A 426 -7.48 -8.07 -9.28
C ALA A 426 -7.97 -8.25 -10.72
N LEU A 427 -7.05 -8.19 -11.70
CA LEU A 427 -7.36 -8.21 -13.13
C LEU A 427 -7.93 -9.54 -13.60
N ASN A 428 -7.60 -10.64 -12.92
CA ASN A 428 -8.03 -11.98 -13.32
C ASN A 428 -9.32 -12.44 -12.63
N ASP A 429 -9.87 -11.64 -11.72
CA ASP A 429 -11.15 -11.91 -11.09
C ASP A 429 -12.28 -11.20 -11.85
N PRO A 430 -13.16 -11.94 -12.59
CA PRO A 430 -14.22 -11.34 -13.38
C PRO A 430 -15.32 -10.66 -12.54
N ALA A 431 -15.40 -10.93 -11.25
CA ALA A 431 -16.29 -10.24 -10.33
C ALA A 431 -15.77 -8.83 -9.95
N LEU A 432 -14.46 -8.63 -9.99
CA LEU A 432 -13.79 -7.38 -9.59
C LEU A 432 -13.26 -6.58 -10.81
N CYS A 433 -13.03 -7.24 -11.94
CA CYS A 433 -12.54 -6.59 -13.16
C CYS A 433 -13.18 -7.28 -14.39
N SER A 434 -13.98 -6.53 -15.13
CA SER A 434 -14.62 -7.09 -16.33
C SER A 434 -13.58 -7.49 -17.38
N PRO A 435 -13.87 -8.50 -18.26
CA PRO A 435 -12.98 -8.87 -19.34
C PRO A 435 -12.61 -7.70 -20.27
N ALA A 436 -13.50 -6.73 -20.46
CA ALA A 436 -13.26 -5.56 -21.29
C ALA A 436 -12.23 -4.61 -20.65
N ILE A 437 -12.36 -4.31 -19.35
CA ILE A 437 -11.40 -3.49 -18.60
C ILE A 437 -10.03 -4.19 -18.53
N ARG A 438 -10.03 -5.50 -18.24
CA ARG A 438 -8.79 -6.29 -18.27
C ARG A 438 -8.10 -6.19 -19.63
N GLN A 439 -8.86 -6.34 -20.73
CA GLN A 439 -8.31 -6.25 -22.07
C GLN A 439 -7.74 -4.86 -22.36
N GLU A 440 -8.42 -3.80 -21.94
CA GLU A 440 -7.93 -2.41 -22.07
C GLU A 440 -6.60 -2.19 -21.34
N VAL A 441 -6.47 -2.71 -20.10
CA VAL A 441 -5.22 -2.70 -19.35
C VAL A 441 -4.12 -3.43 -20.11
N MET A 442 -4.41 -4.66 -20.57
CA MET A 442 -3.42 -5.49 -21.25
C MET A 442 -2.98 -4.92 -22.59
N ASP A 443 -3.90 -4.38 -23.39
CA ASP A 443 -3.58 -3.75 -24.68
C ASP A 443 -2.65 -2.55 -24.49
N TYR A 444 -2.93 -1.72 -23.47
CA TYR A 444 -2.09 -0.57 -23.19
C TYR A 444 -0.69 -0.98 -22.73
N VAL A 445 -0.59 -1.91 -21.77
CA VAL A 445 0.68 -2.35 -21.22
C VAL A 445 1.51 -3.08 -22.28
N GLN A 446 0.92 -3.99 -23.05
CA GLN A 446 1.62 -4.78 -24.07
C GLN A 446 2.22 -3.90 -25.18
N LYS A 447 1.59 -2.79 -25.52
CA LYS A 447 2.10 -1.82 -26.50
C LYS A 447 3.53 -1.35 -26.17
N TYR A 448 3.89 -1.26 -24.89
CA TYR A 448 5.19 -0.77 -24.45
C TYR A 448 6.15 -1.89 -24.05
N ILE A 449 5.63 -3.01 -23.59
CA ILE A 449 6.41 -4.11 -23.01
C ILE A 449 6.76 -5.19 -24.05
N TYR A 450 6.04 -5.27 -25.12
CA TYR A 450 6.37 -6.09 -26.30
C TYR A 450 6.52 -5.23 -27.56
#